data_e9051e074bcea6e92540acfba825cd49
#
_entry.id   e9051e074bcea6e92540acfba825cd49
#
_cell.length_a   1.000
_cell.length_b   1.000
_cell.length_c   1.000
_cell.angle_alpha   90.00
_cell.angle_beta   90.00
_cell.angle_gamma   90.00
#
_symmetry.space_group_name_H-M   'P 1'
#
loop_
_entity.id
_entity.type
_entity.pdbx_description
1 polymer ?
#
loop_
_entity_poly.entity_id
_entity_poly.type
_entity_poly.pdbx_seq_one_letter_code
_entity_poly.pdbx_strand_id
1 'polypeptide(L)'
;MDTNTIAVLDSDKEQRKNLCSLLADNEYEVAQMDSMRDMESYLGVSDCRVVILNLDNMAVSNRTLRELKRKKPLVKIIALSHRQYHPELEEALREYISACLAKPVDPDELVYWLKSIFENNESAC
;
A
#
# COMPACT_ATOMS: atom_id res chain seq x y z
N MET A 1 2.55 -19.94 -1.24
CA MET A 1 2.81 -19.54 -0.54
C MET A 1 3.51 -18.38 -0.13
N ASP A 2 4.08 -17.60 -0.91
CA ASP A 2 4.71 -16.44 -0.50
C ASP A 2 3.75 -15.41 -0.09
N THR A 3 3.76 -15.06 1.14
CA THR A 3 2.82 -14.11 1.69
C THR A 3 3.45 -12.76 1.94
N ASN A 4 4.72 -12.58 1.54
CA ASN A 4 5.43 -11.33 1.78
C ASN A 4 5.50 -10.42 0.56
N THR A 5 4.56 -10.57 -0.35
CA THR A 5 4.53 -9.73 -1.54
C THR A 5 3.80 -8.44 -1.25
N ILE A 6 4.38 -7.33 -1.67
CA ILE A 6 3.83 -5.99 -1.49
C ILE A 6 3.66 -5.37 -2.86
N ALA A 7 2.48 -4.83 -3.13
CA ALA A 7 2.22 -4.12 -4.36
C ALA A 7 2.45 -2.64 -4.13
N VAL A 8 3.29 -2.01 -4.94
CA VAL A 8 3.62 -0.60 -4.81
C VAL A 8 3.02 0.15 -5.99
N LEU A 9 2.17 1.12 -5.69
CA LEU A 9 1.52 1.94 -6.69
C LEU A 9 1.99 3.38 -6.57
N ASP A 10 2.74 3.83 -7.56
CA ASP A 10 3.29 5.17 -7.58
C ASP A 10 3.55 5.54 -9.03
N SER A 11 3.00 6.67 -9.48
CA SER A 11 3.22 7.09 -10.85
C SER A 11 4.60 7.68 -11.06
N ASP A 12 5.29 8.09 -10.01
CA ASP A 12 6.65 8.61 -10.11
C ASP A 12 7.64 7.44 -10.16
N LYS A 13 8.31 7.30 -11.28
CA LYS A 13 9.17 6.14 -11.51
C LYS A 13 10.33 6.07 -10.53
N GLU A 14 10.94 7.21 -10.24
CA GLU A 14 12.12 7.23 -9.37
C GLU A 14 11.73 6.92 -7.92
N GLN A 15 10.66 7.53 -7.43
CA GLN A 15 10.20 7.24 -6.08
C GLN A 15 9.79 5.78 -5.95
N ARG A 16 9.10 5.26 -6.97
CA ARG A 16 8.70 3.86 -6.96
C ARG A 16 9.91 2.94 -6.88
N LYS A 17 10.93 3.24 -7.68
CA LYS A 17 12.14 2.43 -7.70
C LYS A 17 12.85 2.46 -6.35
N ASN A 18 12.97 3.64 -5.75
CA ASN A 18 13.64 3.78 -4.46
C ASN A 18 12.90 3.01 -3.37
N LEU A 19 11.59 3.10 -3.36
CA LEU A 19 10.79 2.39 -2.37
C LEU A 19 10.91 0.87 -2.57
N CYS A 20 10.89 0.42 -3.80
CA CYS A 20 11.00 -1.00 -4.09
C CYS A 20 12.36 -1.55 -3.67
N SER A 21 13.43 -0.75 -3.84
CA SER A 21 14.75 -1.17 -3.38
C SER A 21 14.78 -1.33 -1.87
N LEU A 22 14.17 -0.37 -1.16
CA LEU A 22 14.10 -0.45 0.30
C LEU A 22 13.38 -1.73 0.74
N LEU A 23 12.28 -2.03 0.10
CA LEU A 23 11.51 -3.21 0.46
C LEU A 23 12.27 -4.50 0.14
N ALA A 24 12.92 -4.54 -1.02
CA ALA A 24 13.70 -5.72 -1.39
C ALA A 24 14.87 -5.94 -0.43
N ASP A 25 15.47 -4.86 0.05
CA ASP A 25 16.55 -4.95 1.03
C ASP A 25 16.07 -5.56 2.32
N ASN A 26 14.79 -5.47 2.60
CA ASN A 26 14.18 -6.06 3.79
C ASN A 26 13.49 -7.39 3.48
N GLU A 27 13.85 -7.98 2.33
CA GLU A 27 13.42 -9.33 1.97
C GLU A 27 11.95 -9.46 1.63
N TYR A 28 11.32 -8.37 1.21
CA TYR A 28 9.96 -8.44 0.69
C TYR A 28 9.99 -8.59 -0.84
N GLU A 29 9.03 -9.30 -1.38
CA GLU A 29 8.84 -9.33 -2.82
C GLU A 29 7.94 -8.18 -3.20
N VAL A 30 8.26 -7.51 -4.31
CA VAL A 30 7.57 -6.28 -4.68
C VAL A 30 7.03 -6.38 -6.09
N ALA A 31 5.76 -6.01 -6.25
CA ALA A 31 5.14 -5.86 -7.56
C ALA A 31 4.93 -4.37 -7.78
N GLN A 32 5.45 -3.84 -8.89
CA GLN A 32 5.41 -2.41 -9.16
C GLN A 32 4.34 -2.08 -10.17
N MET A 33 3.58 -1.01 -9.90
CA MET A 33 2.54 -0.55 -10.81
C MET A 33 2.53 0.97 -10.83
N ASP A 34 2.09 1.54 -11.95
CA ASP A 34 2.01 2.98 -12.07
C ASP A 34 0.59 3.48 -12.28
N SER A 35 -0.40 2.60 -12.22
CA SER A 35 -1.80 3.00 -12.34
C SER A 35 -2.69 2.15 -11.46
N MET A 36 -3.83 2.74 -11.07
CA MET A 36 -4.81 2.01 -10.27
C MET A 36 -5.39 0.84 -11.05
N ARG A 37 -5.52 1.00 -12.37
CA ARG A 37 -6.03 -0.07 -13.21
C ARG A 37 -5.15 -1.32 -13.15
N ASP A 38 -3.83 -1.10 -13.25
CA ASP A 38 -2.90 -2.22 -13.16
C ASP A 38 -2.95 -2.85 -11.76
N MET A 39 -3.12 -2.03 -10.73
CA MET A 39 -3.22 -2.51 -9.38
C MET A 39 -4.43 -3.43 -9.22
N GLU A 40 -5.58 -3.01 -9.75
CA GLU A 40 -6.80 -3.82 -9.65
C GLU A 40 -6.65 -5.14 -10.38
N SER A 41 -6.03 -5.10 -11.56
CA SER A 41 -5.81 -6.33 -12.33
C SER A 41 -4.89 -7.29 -11.58
N TYR A 42 -3.82 -6.75 -11.02
CA TYR A 42 -2.86 -7.56 -10.28
C TYR A 42 -3.50 -8.20 -9.05
N LEU A 43 -4.25 -7.42 -8.29
CA LEU A 43 -4.90 -7.94 -7.09
C LEU A 43 -5.94 -9.00 -7.40
N GLY A 44 -6.53 -8.93 -8.59
CA GLY A 44 -7.53 -9.92 -8.99
C GLY A 44 -6.96 -11.31 -9.19
N VAL A 45 -5.65 -11.43 -9.44
CA VAL A 45 -5.02 -12.71 -9.76
C VAL A 45 -3.90 -13.07 -8.80
N SER A 46 -3.72 -12.32 -7.72
CA SER A 46 -2.61 -12.58 -6.80
C SER A 46 -3.12 -12.71 -5.37
N ASP A 47 -2.26 -13.22 -4.50
CA ASP A 47 -2.56 -13.33 -3.08
C ASP A 47 -1.88 -12.22 -2.29
N CYS A 48 -1.58 -11.10 -2.95
CA CYS A 48 -0.92 -9.97 -2.30
C CYS A 48 -1.77 -9.45 -1.15
N ARG A 49 -1.14 -9.18 -0.02
CA ARG A 49 -1.86 -8.74 1.18
C ARG A 49 -1.64 -7.29 1.52
N VAL A 50 -0.64 -6.64 0.95
CA VAL A 50 -0.31 -5.27 1.30
C VAL A 50 -0.13 -4.44 0.03
N VAL A 51 -0.75 -3.26 0.03
CA VAL A 51 -0.61 -2.30 -1.06
C VAL A 51 -0.08 -1.01 -0.46
N ILE A 52 0.94 -0.43 -1.10
CA ILE A 52 1.46 0.87 -0.71
C ILE A 52 1.12 1.85 -1.83
N LEU A 53 0.39 2.92 -1.47
CA LEU A 53 -0.08 3.92 -2.42
C LEU A 53 0.59 5.25 -2.15
N ASN A 54 1.13 5.88 -3.21
CA ASN A 54 1.60 7.26 -3.11
C ASN A 54 0.44 8.19 -3.44
N LEU A 55 -0.08 8.90 -2.44
CA LEU A 55 -1.25 9.75 -2.63
C LEU A 55 -0.95 11.05 -3.35
N ASP A 56 0.32 11.44 -3.43
CA ASP A 56 0.66 12.75 -3.99
C ASP A 56 0.53 12.80 -5.49
N ASN A 57 0.77 11.69 -6.15
CA ASN A 57 0.82 11.67 -7.61
C ASN A 57 -0.30 10.84 -8.24
N MET A 58 -1.26 10.41 -7.44
CA MET A 58 -2.30 9.51 -7.94
C MET A 58 -3.67 10.10 -7.67
N ALA A 59 -4.56 9.99 -8.63
CA ALA A 59 -5.94 10.38 -8.44
C ALA A 59 -6.69 9.22 -7.79
N VAL A 60 -6.71 9.23 -6.47
CA VAL A 60 -7.35 8.17 -5.69
C VAL A 60 -8.52 8.78 -4.93
N SER A 61 -9.66 8.09 -4.92
CA SER A 61 -10.85 8.57 -4.24
C SER A 61 -11.33 7.57 -3.20
N ASN A 62 -12.21 8.02 -2.31
CA ASN A 62 -12.84 7.14 -1.34
C ASN A 62 -13.53 5.98 -2.05
N ARG A 63 -14.19 6.25 -3.15
CA ARG A 63 -14.93 5.23 -3.88
C ARG A 63 -13.98 4.15 -4.39
N THR A 64 -12.84 4.56 -4.96
CA THR A 64 -11.88 3.60 -5.49
C THR A 64 -11.38 2.67 -4.40
N LEU A 65 -11.03 3.24 -3.25
CA LEU A 65 -10.50 2.43 -2.15
C LEU A 65 -11.58 1.57 -1.51
N ARG A 66 -12.81 2.09 -1.44
CA ARG A 66 -13.92 1.29 -0.94
C ARG A 66 -14.14 0.06 -1.80
N GLU A 67 -14.11 0.23 -3.14
CA GLU A 67 -14.30 -0.88 -4.06
C GLU A 67 -13.16 -1.90 -3.95
N LEU A 68 -11.94 -1.40 -3.80
CA LEU A 68 -10.80 -2.29 -3.66
C LEU A 68 -10.95 -3.16 -2.41
N LYS A 69 -11.31 -2.54 -1.29
CA LYS A 69 -11.48 -3.29 -0.04
C LYS A 69 -12.67 -4.23 -0.09
N ARG A 70 -13.72 -3.86 -0.84
CA ARG A 70 -14.87 -4.73 -0.98
C ARG A 70 -14.50 -6.00 -1.73
N LYS A 71 -13.69 -5.86 -2.77
CA LYS A 71 -13.27 -7.01 -3.58
C LYS A 71 -12.16 -7.82 -2.90
N LYS A 72 -11.28 -7.15 -2.15
CA LYS A 72 -10.16 -7.78 -1.49
C LYS A 72 -10.11 -7.33 -0.04
N PRO A 73 -11.02 -7.84 0.80
CA PRO A 73 -11.13 -7.34 2.18
C PRO A 73 -9.92 -7.60 3.06
N LEU A 74 -9.10 -8.57 2.71
CA LEU A 74 -7.93 -8.88 3.52
C LEU A 74 -6.70 -8.05 3.16
N VAL A 75 -6.76 -7.29 2.08
CA VAL A 75 -5.64 -6.44 1.68
C VAL A 75 -5.55 -5.25 2.63
N LYS A 76 -4.34 -4.97 3.11
CA LYS A 76 -4.08 -3.81 3.93
C LYS A 76 -3.44 -2.72 3.07
N ILE A 77 -3.82 -1.49 3.30
CA ILE A 77 -3.36 -0.36 2.48
C ILE A 77 -2.55 0.58 3.35
N ILE A 78 -1.32 0.87 2.92
CA ILE A 78 -0.47 1.89 3.53
C ILE A 78 -0.36 3.02 2.53
N ALA A 79 -0.67 4.23 2.97
CA ALA A 79 -0.59 5.41 2.11
C ALA A 79 0.63 6.23 2.45
N LEU A 80 1.25 6.84 1.46
CA LEU A 80 2.38 7.74 1.64
C LEU A 80 2.00 9.12 1.11
N SER A 81 2.33 10.18 1.84
CA SER A 81 1.94 11.51 1.42
C SER A 81 2.80 12.60 2.05
N HIS A 82 3.04 13.69 1.31
CA HIS A 82 3.65 14.89 1.86
C HIS A 82 2.63 15.69 2.66
N ARG A 83 1.35 15.51 2.39
CA ARG A 83 0.29 16.28 3.03
C ARG A 83 -0.15 15.60 4.31
N GLN A 84 -0.41 16.40 5.35
CA GLN A 84 -0.91 15.85 6.60
C GLN A 84 -2.42 15.76 6.65
N TYR A 85 -3.10 16.40 5.71
CA TYR A 85 -4.55 16.49 5.75
C TYR A 85 -5.14 16.25 4.37
N HIS A 86 -6.06 15.30 4.29
CA HIS A 86 -6.69 14.92 3.04
C HIS A 86 -8.20 14.89 3.23
N PRO A 87 -8.88 16.06 3.22
CA PRO A 87 -10.33 16.05 3.45
C PRO A 87 -11.08 15.23 2.41
N GLU A 88 -10.56 15.17 1.19
CA GLU A 88 -11.20 14.40 0.13
C GLU A 88 -11.10 12.89 0.34
N LEU A 89 -10.25 12.45 1.26
CA LEU A 89 -10.06 11.02 1.55
C LEU A 89 -10.38 10.68 2.99
N GLU A 90 -11.22 11.48 3.65
CA GLU A 90 -11.50 11.26 5.06
C GLU A 90 -12.06 9.87 5.33
N GLU A 91 -13.02 9.45 4.52
CA GLU A 91 -13.60 8.12 4.68
C GLU A 91 -12.55 7.03 4.52
N ALA A 92 -11.74 7.13 3.47
CA ALA A 92 -10.74 6.10 3.19
C ALA A 92 -9.69 6.02 4.29
N LEU A 93 -9.26 7.18 4.81
CA LEU A 93 -8.27 7.19 5.88
C LEU A 93 -8.80 6.57 7.16
N ARG A 94 -10.09 6.73 7.41
CA ARG A 94 -10.69 6.16 8.61
C ARG A 94 -11.04 4.68 8.45
N GLU A 95 -11.54 4.30 7.26
CA GLU A 95 -12.13 2.97 7.09
C GLU A 95 -11.28 1.98 6.32
N TYR A 96 -10.49 2.46 5.36
CA TYR A 96 -9.84 1.54 4.42
C TYR A 96 -8.32 1.57 4.45
N ILE A 97 -7.71 2.66 4.89
CA ILE A 97 -6.26 2.79 4.91
C ILE A 97 -5.76 2.46 6.31
N SER A 98 -4.84 1.50 6.40
CA SER A 98 -4.33 1.05 7.68
C SER A 98 -3.37 2.05 8.31
N ALA A 99 -2.57 2.73 7.50
CA ALA A 99 -1.64 3.73 7.99
C ALA A 99 -1.34 4.73 6.88
N CYS A 100 -1.13 5.99 7.25
CA CYS A 100 -0.72 7.00 6.30
C CYS A 100 0.59 7.58 6.82
N LEU A 101 1.67 7.37 6.08
CA LEU A 101 3.01 7.75 6.51
C LEU A 101 3.46 9.00 5.79
N ALA A 102 4.19 9.84 6.52
CA ALA A 102 4.71 11.08 5.97
C ALA A 102 5.90 10.80 5.06
N LYS A 103 6.11 11.67 4.08
CA LYS A 103 7.30 11.64 3.24
C LYS A 103 8.25 12.71 3.72
N PRO A 104 9.55 12.49 3.62
CA PRO A 104 10.19 11.27 3.13
C PRO A 104 9.96 10.10 4.07
N VAL A 105 9.82 8.93 3.49
CA VAL A 105 9.46 7.75 4.25
C VAL A 105 10.60 7.37 5.19
N ASP A 106 10.25 7.16 6.46
CA ASP A 106 11.19 6.63 7.43
C ASP A 106 11.23 5.11 7.24
N PRO A 107 12.38 4.53 6.85
CA PRO A 107 12.43 3.09 6.62
C PRO A 107 12.04 2.26 7.83
N ASP A 108 12.45 2.70 9.02
CA ASP A 108 12.14 1.94 10.23
C ASP A 108 10.64 1.96 10.51
N GLU A 109 9.99 3.09 10.28
CA GLU A 109 8.55 3.19 10.49
C GLU A 109 7.81 2.29 9.52
N LEU A 110 8.20 2.32 8.25
CA LEU A 110 7.55 1.50 7.24
C LEU A 110 7.71 0.01 7.55
N VAL A 111 8.92 -0.41 7.89
CA VAL A 111 9.17 -1.81 8.21
C VAL A 111 8.39 -2.23 9.45
N TYR A 112 8.27 -1.33 10.44
CA TYR A 112 7.47 -1.62 11.62
C TYR A 112 6.02 -1.95 11.24
N TRP A 113 5.43 -1.12 10.39
CA TRP A 113 4.05 -1.36 9.97
C TRP A 113 3.91 -2.65 9.18
N LEU A 114 4.87 -2.94 8.30
CA LEU A 114 4.81 -4.16 7.50
C LEU A 114 4.91 -5.40 8.38
N LYS A 115 5.83 -5.39 9.32
CA LYS A 115 5.96 -6.53 10.23
C LYS A 115 4.70 -6.71 11.05
N SER A 116 4.13 -5.61 11.53
CA SER A 116 2.92 -5.68 12.31
C SER A 116 1.77 -6.29 11.51
N ILE A 117 1.63 -5.87 10.26
CA ILE A 117 0.56 -6.37 9.41
C ILE A 117 0.73 -7.86 9.12
N PHE A 118 1.93 -8.27 8.74
CA PHE A 118 2.15 -9.67 8.38
C PHE A 118 2.07 -10.58 9.60
N GLU A 119 2.56 -10.14 10.75
CA GLU A 119 2.46 -10.94 11.96
C GLU A 119 1.03 -11.08 12.43
N ASN A 120 0.26 -9.99 12.39
CA ASN A 120 -1.12 -10.04 12.81
C ASN A 120 -1.94 -10.97 11.92
N ASN A 121 -1.65 -10.98 10.62
CA ASN A 121 -2.34 -11.88 9.72
C ASN A 121 -2.09 -13.34 10.09
N GLU A 122 -0.89 -13.64 10.55
CA GLU A 122 -0.58 -15.00 10.95
C GLU A 122 -1.25 -15.35 12.26
N SER A 123 -1.26 -14.42 13.20
CA SER A 123 -1.83 -14.73 14.50
C SER A 123 -3.33 -14.65 14.52
N ALA A 124 -3.96 -14.22 13.47
CA ALA A 124 -5.41 -14.17 13.41
C ALA A 124 -6.05 -15.54 13.27
N CYS A 125 -5.27 -16.56 13.18
CA CYS A 125 -5.80 -17.92 13.03
C CYS A 125 -6.37 -18.49 14.29
#